data_87f5c5852a7b3680d75286109fc390cd
#
_entry.id   87f5c5852a7b3680d75286109fc390cd
#
_cell.length_a   1.000
_cell.length_b   1.000
_cell.length_c   1.000
_cell.angle_alpha   90.00
_cell.angle_beta   90.00
_cell.angle_gamma   90.00
#
_symmetry.space_group_name_H-M   'P 1'
#
loop_
_entity.id
_entity.type
_entity.pdbx_description
1 polymer ?
#
loop_
_entity_poly.entity_id
_entity_poly.type
_entity_poly.pdbx_seq_one_letter_code
_entity_poly.pdbx_strand_id
1 'polypeptide(L)'
;IGLGIPAEPLFRSFRFKLTHDEVLAAEQKEVLAKAGYDISRLDNGRKLVLITGHRRENFGDGFINMCTAIRDLKDKYADVDFVYPMHLNPNVRKPIHEVFGEDLKGLGNMFFIEPLQYLEFVYLMSKSTIVLTDSGGIQEEAPGLGKPVLVMRDTTERPEALASGTVHLVGTDYHKIMDEVSKLLDDKAAYDKMSKAVNPYGDGKACRRIVDFFKNK
;
A
#
# COMPACT_ATOMS: atom_id res chain seq x y z
N ILE A 1 -24.21 6.80 -6.76
CA ILE A 1 -24.09 5.92 -7.95
C ILE A 1 -22.70 6.17 -8.49
N GLY A 2 -21.72 5.45 -7.98
CA GLY A 2 -20.37 5.46 -8.55
C GLY A 2 -20.45 4.79 -9.92
N LEU A 3 -20.22 5.55 -10.96
CA LEU A 3 -19.91 4.99 -12.26
C LEU A 3 -18.66 4.12 -12.06
N GLY A 4 -18.82 2.81 -12.19
CA GLY A 4 -17.72 1.84 -12.07
C GLY A 4 -16.74 1.95 -13.23
N ILE A 5 -16.05 3.09 -13.29
CA ILE A 5 -14.84 3.21 -14.12
C ILE A 5 -13.77 2.42 -13.37
N PRO A 6 -13.19 1.36 -13.94
CA PRO A 6 -12.09 0.68 -13.32
C PRO A 6 -11.01 1.70 -12.93
N ALA A 7 -10.52 1.66 -11.70
CA ALA A 7 -9.46 2.56 -11.21
C ALA A 7 -8.20 2.47 -12.09
N GLU A 8 -8.03 1.37 -12.75
CA GLU A 8 -6.87 1.00 -13.55
C GLU A 8 -6.49 1.99 -14.68
N PRO A 9 -7.39 2.56 -15.52
CA PRO A 9 -6.98 3.54 -16.53
C PRO A 9 -6.46 4.85 -15.91
N LEU A 10 -7.06 5.31 -14.82
CA LEU A 10 -6.63 6.52 -14.10
C LEU A 10 -5.28 6.27 -13.43
N PHE A 11 -5.13 5.14 -12.75
CA PHE A 11 -3.91 4.71 -12.12
C PHE A 11 -2.72 4.64 -13.11
N ARG A 12 -2.93 4.05 -14.30
CA ARG A 12 -1.90 3.98 -15.34
C ARG A 12 -1.49 5.35 -15.86
N SER A 13 -2.46 6.24 -16.05
CA SER A 13 -2.19 7.61 -16.47
C SER A 13 -1.31 8.35 -15.46
N PHE A 14 -1.62 8.25 -14.16
CA PHE A 14 -0.83 8.86 -13.10
C PHE A 14 0.54 8.21 -12.96
N ARG A 15 0.63 6.88 -13.01
CA ARG A 15 1.90 6.16 -13.01
C ARG A 15 2.80 6.63 -14.15
N PHE A 16 2.27 6.73 -15.37
CA PHE A 16 3.04 7.19 -16.53
C PHE A 16 3.54 8.61 -16.30
N LYS A 17 2.69 9.55 -15.89
CA LYS A 17 3.10 10.93 -15.60
C LYS A 17 4.19 11.00 -14.53
N LEU A 18 4.00 10.34 -13.40
CA LEU A 18 4.98 10.32 -12.30
C LEU A 18 6.34 9.73 -12.69
N THR A 19 6.37 8.86 -13.70
CA THR A 19 7.61 8.22 -14.16
C THR A 19 8.36 9.08 -15.18
N HIS A 20 7.67 9.96 -15.91
CA HIS A 20 8.23 10.73 -17.04
C HIS A 20 8.24 12.24 -16.82
N ASP A 21 7.68 12.73 -15.73
CA ASP A 21 7.61 14.15 -15.37
C ASP A 21 8.34 14.38 -14.04
N GLU A 22 9.59 14.83 -14.11
CA GLU A 22 10.43 15.09 -12.93
C GLU A 22 9.89 16.25 -12.09
N VAL A 23 9.27 17.25 -12.72
CA VAL A 23 8.67 18.39 -12.00
C VAL A 23 7.50 17.90 -11.15
N LEU A 24 6.61 17.11 -11.75
CA LEU A 24 5.49 16.53 -11.02
C LEU A 24 5.97 15.62 -9.87
N ALA A 25 7.01 14.83 -10.10
CA ALA A 25 7.59 13.98 -9.05
C ALA A 25 8.22 14.81 -7.91
N ALA A 26 8.85 15.95 -8.21
CA ALA A 26 9.38 16.86 -7.21
C ALA A 26 8.27 17.53 -6.39
N GLU A 27 7.19 17.96 -7.04
CA GLU A 27 6.01 18.49 -6.35
C GLU A 27 5.43 17.48 -5.36
N GLN A 28 5.35 16.18 -5.75
CA GLN A 28 4.84 15.14 -4.86
C GLN A 28 5.74 14.93 -3.62
N LYS A 29 7.06 15.08 -3.76
CA LYS A 29 7.98 15.03 -2.60
C LYS A 29 7.67 16.13 -1.59
N GLU A 30 7.43 17.36 -2.07
CA GLU A 30 7.09 18.49 -1.20
C GLU A 30 5.74 18.29 -0.50
N VAL A 31 4.74 17.76 -1.22
CA VAL A 31 3.42 17.47 -0.64
C VAL A 31 3.53 16.41 0.45
N LEU A 32 4.29 15.34 0.23
CA LEU A 32 4.51 14.30 1.23
C LEU A 32 5.25 14.84 2.46
N ALA A 33 6.27 15.69 2.27
CA ALA A 33 6.99 16.31 3.37
C ALA A 33 6.06 17.20 4.23
N LYS A 34 5.18 17.99 3.59
CA LYS A 34 4.15 18.79 4.28
C LYS A 34 3.12 17.92 5.00
N ALA A 35 2.78 16.75 4.45
CA ALA A 35 1.88 15.79 5.09
C ALA A 35 2.52 15.07 6.29
N GLY A 36 3.84 15.12 6.44
CA GLY A 36 4.57 14.58 7.60
C GLY A 36 5.58 13.45 7.27
N TYR A 37 5.88 13.19 6.00
CA TYR A 37 6.87 12.19 5.61
C TYR A 37 7.84 12.72 4.54
N ASP A 38 9.11 12.84 4.90
CA ASP A 38 10.18 13.17 3.95
C ASP A 38 10.65 11.91 3.23
N ILE A 39 10.22 11.75 1.98
CA ILE A 39 10.52 10.57 1.16
C ILE A 39 12.01 10.47 0.77
N SER A 40 12.82 11.54 0.92
CA SER A 40 14.26 11.51 0.68
C SER A 40 15.00 10.56 1.64
N ARG A 41 14.35 10.17 2.74
CA ARG A 41 14.83 9.12 3.65
C ARG A 41 15.12 7.80 2.94
N LEU A 42 14.42 7.52 1.84
CA LEU A 42 14.61 6.31 1.03
C LEU A 42 15.87 6.37 0.15
N ASP A 43 16.43 7.55 -0.09
CA ASP A 43 17.63 7.74 -0.90
C ASP A 43 18.88 7.07 -0.25
N ASN A 44 18.81 6.77 1.05
CA ASN A 44 19.84 6.05 1.79
C ASN A 44 19.65 4.51 1.81
N GLY A 45 18.81 3.98 0.93
CA GLY A 45 18.55 2.54 0.81
C GLY A 45 17.55 1.98 1.83
N ARG A 46 16.88 2.84 2.61
CA ARG A 46 15.80 2.40 3.50
C ARG A 46 14.65 1.79 2.71
N LYS A 47 13.99 0.80 3.28
CA LYS A 47 12.75 0.23 2.75
C LYS A 47 11.54 1.00 3.29
N LEU A 48 10.40 0.89 2.62
CA LEU A 48 9.15 1.51 3.01
C LEU A 48 8.01 0.49 3.04
N VAL A 49 7.34 0.38 4.17
CA VAL A 49 6.04 -0.30 4.29
C VAL A 49 4.94 0.77 4.31
N LEU A 50 4.13 0.79 3.26
CA LEU A 50 2.96 1.64 3.19
C LEU A 50 1.77 0.94 3.83
N ILE A 51 1.10 1.60 4.78
CA ILE A 51 -0.02 1.03 5.53
C ILE A 51 -1.28 1.82 5.21
N THR A 52 -2.38 1.11 4.96
CA THR A 52 -3.72 1.70 4.91
C THR A 52 -4.73 0.78 5.56
N GLY A 53 -5.55 1.31 6.45
CA GLY A 53 -6.56 0.53 7.15
C GLY A 53 -7.67 1.44 7.67
N HIS A 54 -8.92 1.12 7.31
CA HIS A 54 -10.09 1.90 7.73
C HIS A 54 -11.41 1.09 7.63
N ARG A 55 -11.34 -0.19 7.27
CA ARG A 55 -12.51 -1.05 7.11
C ARG A 55 -13.21 -1.29 8.44
N ARG A 56 -14.54 -1.13 8.44
CA ARG A 56 -15.38 -1.29 9.64
C ARG A 56 -15.34 -2.70 10.20
N GLU A 57 -15.14 -3.71 9.36
CA GLU A 57 -15.06 -5.11 9.74
C GLU A 57 -13.86 -5.42 10.66
N ASN A 58 -12.82 -4.58 10.61
CA ASN A 58 -11.61 -4.73 11.42
C ASN A 58 -11.69 -3.99 12.77
N PHE A 59 -12.71 -3.17 13.01
CA PHE A 59 -12.78 -2.34 14.23
C PHE A 59 -12.88 -3.20 15.49
N GLY A 60 -12.37 -2.68 16.60
CA GLY A 60 -12.24 -3.39 17.87
C GLY A 60 -10.90 -4.10 17.98
N ASP A 61 -10.90 -5.30 18.56
CA ASP A 61 -9.69 -6.07 18.87
C ASP A 61 -8.83 -6.36 17.64
N GLY A 62 -9.46 -6.57 16.48
CA GLY A 62 -8.74 -6.77 15.23
C GLY A 62 -7.88 -5.59 14.86
N PHE A 63 -8.39 -4.36 15.01
CA PHE A 63 -7.62 -3.16 14.71
C PHE A 63 -6.49 -2.92 15.72
N ILE A 64 -6.70 -3.24 17.00
CA ILE A 64 -5.66 -3.20 18.04
C ILE A 64 -4.55 -4.21 17.73
N ASN A 65 -4.89 -5.44 17.34
CA ASN A 65 -3.91 -6.45 16.93
C ASN A 65 -3.05 -5.99 15.75
N MET A 66 -3.68 -5.40 14.73
CA MET A 66 -2.98 -4.80 13.57
C MET A 66 -2.01 -3.70 14.03
N CYS A 67 -2.48 -2.75 14.84
CA CYS A 67 -1.64 -1.66 15.36
C CYS A 67 -0.47 -2.19 16.20
N THR A 68 -0.71 -3.22 17.02
CA THR A 68 0.33 -3.86 17.85
C THR A 68 1.38 -4.54 16.98
N ALA A 69 0.98 -5.28 15.95
CA ALA A 69 1.91 -5.89 15.01
C ALA A 69 2.76 -4.83 14.28
N ILE A 70 2.14 -3.73 13.83
CA ILE A 70 2.85 -2.63 13.17
C ILE A 70 3.86 -1.98 14.12
N ARG A 71 3.50 -1.77 15.39
CA ARG A 71 4.43 -1.23 16.41
C ARG A 71 5.64 -2.14 16.59
N ASP A 72 5.42 -3.43 16.75
CA ASP A 72 6.50 -4.38 17.00
C ASP A 72 7.37 -4.60 15.74
N LEU A 73 6.78 -4.50 14.52
CA LEU A 73 7.52 -4.48 13.26
C LEU A 73 8.43 -3.26 13.15
N LYS A 74 7.94 -2.06 13.47
CA LYS A 74 8.76 -0.85 13.41
C LYS A 74 9.93 -0.91 14.40
N ASP A 75 9.73 -1.53 15.57
CA ASP A 75 10.78 -1.70 16.57
C ASP A 75 11.79 -2.76 16.13
N LYS A 76 11.35 -3.81 15.43
CA LYS A 76 12.22 -4.87 14.88
C LYS A 76 13.07 -4.37 13.71
N TYR A 77 12.56 -3.48 12.85
CA TYR A 77 13.22 -3.05 11.62
C TYR A 77 13.52 -1.54 11.63
N ALA A 78 14.58 -1.14 12.31
CA ALA A 78 14.97 0.27 12.45
C ALA A 78 15.38 0.95 11.12
N ASP A 79 15.74 0.17 10.10
CA ASP A 79 16.12 0.61 8.74
C ASP A 79 14.95 0.62 7.75
N VAL A 80 13.74 0.29 8.21
CA VAL A 80 12.51 0.33 7.42
C VAL A 80 11.61 1.44 7.94
N ASP A 81 11.11 2.27 7.03
CA ASP A 81 10.11 3.28 7.37
C ASP A 81 8.69 2.70 7.21
N PHE A 82 7.83 2.97 8.19
CA PHE A 82 6.43 2.60 8.18
C PHE A 82 5.60 3.88 8.05
N VAL A 83 4.85 4.01 6.96
CA VAL A 83 4.07 5.22 6.68
C VAL A 83 2.59 4.87 6.59
N TYR A 84 1.79 5.55 7.41
CA TYR A 84 0.36 5.33 7.50
C TYR A 84 -0.41 6.65 7.28
N PRO A 85 -0.88 6.92 6.05
CA PRO A 85 -1.86 7.99 5.80
C PRO A 85 -3.14 7.69 6.60
N MET A 86 -3.37 8.44 7.67
CA MET A 86 -4.33 8.10 8.71
C MET A 86 -5.72 8.63 8.37
N HIS A 87 -6.68 7.73 8.18
CA HIS A 87 -8.07 8.11 7.93
C HIS A 87 -8.66 8.93 9.09
N LEU A 88 -9.51 9.92 8.77
CA LEU A 88 -10.06 10.85 9.77
C LEU A 88 -11.08 10.21 10.73
N ASN A 89 -11.54 8.98 10.45
CA ASN A 89 -12.53 8.29 11.28
C ASN A 89 -11.99 8.05 12.70
N PRO A 90 -12.72 8.47 13.76
CA PRO A 90 -12.31 8.22 15.14
C PRO A 90 -12.08 6.74 15.47
N ASN A 91 -12.79 5.82 14.82
CA ASN A 91 -12.59 4.37 14.99
C ASN A 91 -11.26 3.85 14.43
N VAL A 92 -10.57 4.67 13.62
CA VAL A 92 -9.20 4.41 13.17
C VAL A 92 -8.20 5.11 14.09
N ARG A 93 -8.44 6.38 14.40
CA ARG A 93 -7.50 7.21 15.19
C ARG A 93 -7.39 6.74 16.64
N LYS A 94 -8.52 6.43 17.29
CA LYS A 94 -8.54 6.04 18.71
C LYS A 94 -7.67 4.80 19.01
N PRO A 95 -7.80 3.67 18.29
CA PRO A 95 -6.91 2.52 18.51
C PRO A 95 -5.44 2.81 18.20
N ILE A 96 -5.15 3.67 17.21
CA ILE A 96 -3.77 4.09 16.92
C ILE A 96 -3.19 4.82 18.14
N HIS A 97 -3.91 5.78 18.72
CA HIS A 97 -3.46 6.48 19.93
C HIS A 97 -3.34 5.54 21.13
N GLU A 98 -4.22 4.55 21.26
CA GLU A 98 -4.14 3.55 22.32
C GLU A 98 -2.84 2.75 22.26
N VAL A 99 -2.36 2.37 21.07
CA VAL A 99 -1.17 1.52 20.89
C VAL A 99 0.13 2.35 20.81
N PHE A 100 0.10 3.53 20.16
CA PHE A 100 1.29 4.34 19.90
C PHE A 100 1.43 5.57 20.82
N GLY A 101 0.43 5.85 21.65
CA GLY A 101 0.38 7.01 22.55
C GLY A 101 -0.31 8.23 21.91
N GLU A 102 -0.54 9.24 22.73
CA GLU A 102 -1.24 10.46 22.32
C GLU A 102 -0.43 11.30 21.31
N ASP A 103 0.88 11.37 21.50
CA ASP A 103 1.77 12.06 20.57
C ASP A 103 2.30 11.04 19.52
N LEU A 104 1.78 11.18 18.31
CA LEU A 104 2.18 10.34 17.16
C LEU A 104 3.42 10.90 16.44
N LYS A 105 4.10 11.90 16.99
CA LYS A 105 5.35 12.45 16.47
C LYS A 105 6.56 11.85 17.17
N GLY A 106 7.68 11.85 16.48
CA GLY A 106 8.94 11.36 17.08
C GLY A 106 9.02 9.86 17.29
N LEU A 107 8.18 9.08 16.60
CA LEU A 107 8.15 7.61 16.70
C LEU A 107 9.26 6.91 15.88
N GLY A 108 10.33 7.65 15.57
CA GLY A 108 11.51 7.13 14.86
C GLY A 108 11.26 6.84 13.39
N ASN A 109 10.93 5.62 13.05
CA ASN A 109 10.66 5.14 11.69
C ASN A 109 9.18 4.85 11.42
N MET A 110 8.27 5.26 12.32
CA MET A 110 6.82 5.21 12.12
C MET A 110 6.27 6.61 11.89
N PHE A 111 5.53 6.79 10.81
CA PHE A 111 4.99 8.07 10.36
C PHE A 111 3.48 7.96 10.17
N PHE A 112 2.73 8.58 11.07
CA PHE A 112 1.31 8.83 10.89
C PHE A 112 1.16 10.17 10.19
N ILE A 113 0.70 10.15 8.95
CA ILE A 113 0.58 11.36 8.13
C ILE A 113 -0.88 11.70 7.83
N GLU A 114 -1.13 12.93 7.41
CA GLU A 114 -2.45 13.34 6.97
C GLU A 114 -2.90 12.55 5.73
N PRO A 115 -4.23 12.41 5.52
CA PRO A 115 -4.78 11.76 4.34
C PRO A 115 -4.25 12.41 3.05
N LEU A 116 -3.83 11.58 2.11
CA LEU A 116 -3.29 12.01 0.83
C LEU A 116 -4.39 12.04 -0.24
N GLN A 117 -4.26 12.93 -1.21
CA GLN A 117 -5.01 12.84 -2.45
C GLN A 117 -4.49 11.66 -3.28
N TYR A 118 -5.20 11.30 -4.33
CA TYR A 118 -4.90 10.08 -5.09
C TYR A 118 -3.50 10.10 -5.75
N LEU A 119 -3.09 11.24 -6.29
CA LEU A 119 -1.79 11.36 -6.97
C LEU A 119 -0.61 11.18 -6.01
N GLU A 120 -0.64 11.85 -4.86
CA GLU A 120 0.37 11.73 -3.80
C GLU A 120 0.41 10.31 -3.24
N PHE A 121 -0.78 9.70 -3.08
CA PHE A 121 -0.87 8.32 -2.61
C PHE A 121 -0.26 7.33 -3.61
N VAL A 122 -0.55 7.46 -4.91
CA VAL A 122 0.06 6.64 -5.97
C VAL A 122 1.58 6.84 -6.00
N TYR A 123 2.05 8.08 -5.82
CA TYR A 123 3.47 8.36 -5.75
C TYR A 123 4.13 7.64 -4.56
N LEU A 124 3.58 7.78 -3.36
CA LEU A 124 4.07 7.09 -2.15
C LEU A 124 4.05 5.57 -2.33
N MET A 125 2.95 5.02 -2.88
CA MET A 125 2.81 3.59 -3.17
C MET A 125 3.87 3.12 -4.18
N SER A 126 4.22 3.93 -5.19
CA SER A 126 5.27 3.60 -6.16
C SER A 126 6.66 3.48 -5.52
N LYS A 127 6.90 4.17 -4.41
CA LYS A 127 8.15 4.14 -3.65
C LYS A 127 8.16 3.10 -2.55
N SER A 128 7.02 2.49 -2.22
CA SER A 128 6.95 1.47 -1.17
C SER A 128 7.66 0.17 -1.60
N THR A 129 8.10 -0.58 -0.60
CA THR A 129 8.59 -1.95 -0.74
C THR A 129 7.43 -2.94 -0.61
N ILE A 130 6.61 -2.76 0.40
CA ILE A 130 5.45 -3.60 0.73
C ILE A 130 4.25 -2.69 0.93
N VAL A 131 3.06 -3.15 0.58
CA VAL A 131 1.80 -2.49 0.90
C VAL A 131 0.99 -3.38 1.83
N LEU A 132 0.69 -2.88 3.03
CA LEU A 132 -0.16 -3.52 4.04
C LEU A 132 -1.51 -2.79 4.06
N THR A 133 -2.59 -3.43 3.62
CA THR A 133 -3.85 -2.73 3.32
C THR A 133 -5.10 -3.55 3.62
N ASP A 134 -6.23 -2.88 3.86
CA ASP A 134 -7.55 -3.49 3.85
C ASP A 134 -8.42 -3.06 2.65
N SER A 135 -7.84 -2.29 1.71
CA SER A 135 -8.54 -1.74 0.55
C SER A 135 -8.59 -2.70 -0.63
N GLY A 136 -9.77 -2.88 -1.23
CA GLY A 136 -9.94 -3.65 -2.47
C GLY A 136 -9.26 -3.02 -3.69
N GLY A 137 -9.32 -1.68 -3.84
CA GLY A 137 -8.70 -0.97 -4.96
C GLY A 137 -7.17 -1.10 -4.97
N ILE A 138 -6.54 -1.05 -3.79
CA ILE A 138 -5.08 -1.19 -3.68
C ILE A 138 -4.61 -2.61 -4.08
N GLN A 139 -5.45 -3.64 -3.88
CA GLN A 139 -5.17 -5.00 -4.35
C GLN A 139 -5.07 -5.10 -5.88
N GLU A 140 -5.69 -4.15 -6.61
CA GLU A 140 -5.60 -4.06 -8.07
C GLU A 140 -4.42 -3.20 -8.52
N GLU A 141 -4.17 -2.08 -7.83
CA GLU A 141 -3.23 -1.05 -8.23
C GLU A 141 -1.78 -1.36 -7.84
N ALA A 142 -1.54 -1.77 -6.60
CA ALA A 142 -0.18 -2.01 -6.10
C ALA A 142 0.56 -3.14 -6.85
N PRO A 143 -0.07 -4.27 -7.23
CA PRO A 143 0.56 -5.25 -8.10
C PRO A 143 0.98 -4.70 -9.46
N GLY A 144 0.23 -3.72 -9.99
CA GLY A 144 0.59 -3.01 -11.21
C GLY A 144 1.91 -2.21 -11.11
N LEU A 145 2.35 -1.90 -9.88
CA LEU A 145 3.65 -1.29 -9.57
C LEU A 145 4.72 -2.30 -9.18
N GLY A 146 4.41 -3.61 -9.23
CA GLY A 146 5.31 -4.66 -8.77
C GLY A 146 5.48 -4.65 -7.24
N LYS A 147 4.47 -4.23 -6.49
CA LYS A 147 4.51 -4.18 -5.02
C LYS A 147 3.79 -5.38 -4.43
N PRO A 148 4.44 -6.19 -3.57
CA PRO A 148 3.76 -7.19 -2.77
C PRO A 148 2.67 -6.56 -1.90
N VAL A 149 1.50 -7.19 -1.86
CA VAL A 149 0.36 -6.69 -1.08
C VAL A 149 -0.03 -7.70 -0.01
N LEU A 150 -0.02 -7.25 1.23
CA LEU A 150 -0.54 -8.00 2.37
C LEU A 150 -1.88 -7.41 2.78
N VAL A 151 -2.93 -8.23 2.72
CA VAL A 151 -4.30 -7.77 2.94
C VAL A 151 -4.74 -8.11 4.35
N MET A 152 -5.02 -7.08 5.15
CA MET A 152 -5.50 -7.15 6.52
C MET A 152 -7.01 -7.44 6.54
N ARG A 153 -7.42 -8.55 5.92
CA ARG A 153 -8.78 -9.06 5.87
C ARG A 153 -8.76 -10.59 5.85
N ASP A 154 -9.80 -11.22 6.36
CA ASP A 154 -9.95 -12.68 6.32
C ASP A 154 -10.39 -13.17 4.94
N THR A 155 -11.07 -12.32 4.18
CA THR A 155 -11.55 -12.60 2.83
C THR A 155 -11.27 -11.43 1.89
N THR A 156 -11.30 -11.69 0.58
CA THR A 156 -11.20 -10.65 -0.43
C THR A 156 -12.19 -10.86 -1.56
N GLU A 157 -12.66 -9.76 -2.14
CA GLU A 157 -13.44 -9.76 -3.38
C GLU A 157 -12.55 -9.86 -4.63
N ARG A 158 -11.27 -10.14 -4.45
CA ARG A 158 -10.24 -10.20 -5.49
C ARG A 158 -9.53 -11.56 -5.53
N PRO A 159 -10.27 -12.68 -5.77
CA PRO A 159 -9.68 -14.02 -5.75
C PRO A 159 -8.59 -14.20 -6.80
N GLU A 160 -8.63 -13.45 -7.90
CA GLU A 160 -7.63 -13.49 -8.97
C GLU A 160 -6.25 -13.02 -8.48
N ALA A 161 -6.20 -12.04 -7.57
CA ALA A 161 -4.97 -11.54 -7.00
C ALA A 161 -4.31 -12.58 -6.08
N LEU A 162 -5.12 -13.33 -5.34
CA LEU A 162 -4.62 -14.47 -4.53
C LEU A 162 -4.08 -15.58 -5.43
N ALA A 163 -4.85 -15.96 -6.46
CA ALA A 163 -4.46 -17.02 -7.37
C ALA A 163 -3.18 -16.69 -8.14
N SER A 164 -2.97 -15.42 -8.49
CA SER A 164 -1.74 -14.96 -9.16
C SER A 164 -0.54 -14.85 -8.23
N GLY A 165 -0.74 -14.86 -6.91
CA GLY A 165 0.32 -14.70 -5.91
C GLY A 165 0.82 -13.27 -5.74
N THR A 166 0.09 -12.26 -6.23
CA THR A 166 0.43 -10.83 -6.03
C THR A 166 -0.03 -10.31 -4.68
N VAL A 167 -0.97 -11.01 -4.05
CA VAL A 167 -1.64 -10.64 -2.78
C VAL A 167 -1.66 -11.83 -1.85
N HIS A 168 -1.39 -11.60 -0.55
CA HIS A 168 -1.61 -12.58 0.51
C HIS A 168 -2.58 -12.02 1.56
N LEU A 169 -3.49 -12.86 2.08
CA LEU A 169 -4.37 -12.49 3.19
C LEU A 169 -3.67 -12.76 4.52
N VAL A 170 -3.56 -11.72 5.33
CA VAL A 170 -2.99 -11.80 6.69
C VAL A 170 -4.05 -11.61 7.79
N GLY A 171 -5.26 -11.20 7.42
CA GLY A 171 -6.31 -10.90 8.38
C GLY A 171 -5.90 -9.78 9.35
N THR A 172 -6.51 -9.79 10.51
CA THR A 172 -6.11 -8.94 11.64
C THR A 172 -5.28 -9.73 12.67
N ASP A 173 -4.69 -10.85 12.23
CA ASP A 173 -3.90 -11.73 13.07
C ASP A 173 -2.49 -11.16 13.27
N TYR A 174 -2.14 -10.91 14.52
CA TYR A 174 -0.83 -10.36 14.90
C TYR A 174 0.33 -11.19 14.34
N HIS A 175 0.29 -12.52 14.52
CA HIS A 175 1.41 -13.38 14.12
C HIS A 175 1.55 -13.46 12.60
N LYS A 176 0.45 -13.57 11.86
CA LYS A 176 0.48 -13.57 10.40
C LYS A 176 1.02 -12.26 9.82
N ILE A 177 0.62 -11.11 10.39
CA ILE A 177 1.16 -9.81 9.98
C ILE A 177 2.66 -9.75 10.22
N MET A 178 3.11 -10.13 11.44
CA MET A 178 4.53 -10.17 11.80
C MET A 178 5.33 -11.08 10.86
N ASP A 179 4.85 -12.30 10.62
CA ASP A 179 5.55 -13.32 9.85
C ASP A 179 5.63 -12.96 8.35
N GLU A 180 4.51 -12.57 7.73
CA GLU A 180 4.49 -12.27 6.29
C GLU A 180 5.23 -10.95 5.97
N VAL A 181 5.12 -9.91 6.80
CA VAL A 181 5.92 -8.69 6.62
C VAL A 181 7.41 -8.99 6.80
N SER A 182 7.78 -9.71 7.86
CA SER A 182 9.18 -10.09 8.10
C SER A 182 9.74 -10.92 6.95
N LYS A 183 9.00 -11.92 6.49
CA LYS A 183 9.39 -12.76 5.35
C LYS A 183 9.70 -11.93 4.10
N LEU A 184 8.85 -10.95 3.76
CA LEU A 184 9.07 -10.11 2.59
C LEU A 184 10.21 -9.10 2.77
N LEU A 185 10.53 -8.72 4.00
CA LEU A 185 11.67 -7.85 4.30
C LEU A 185 13.00 -8.61 4.31
N ASP A 186 13.01 -9.84 4.81
CA ASP A 186 14.22 -10.61 5.09
C ASP A 186 14.58 -11.59 3.95
N ASP A 187 13.58 -12.11 3.22
CA ASP A 187 13.78 -13.09 2.15
C ASP A 187 13.52 -12.45 0.77
N LYS A 188 14.63 -12.14 0.09
CA LYS A 188 14.59 -11.59 -1.28
C LYS A 188 13.87 -12.51 -2.27
N ALA A 189 13.98 -13.83 -2.13
CA ALA A 189 13.32 -14.76 -3.04
C ALA A 189 11.80 -14.74 -2.86
N ALA A 190 11.31 -14.68 -1.62
CA ALA A 190 9.90 -14.51 -1.31
C ALA A 190 9.38 -13.17 -1.85
N TYR A 191 10.12 -12.08 -1.64
CA TYR A 191 9.79 -10.76 -2.19
C TYR A 191 9.72 -10.77 -3.71
N ASP A 192 10.77 -11.29 -4.38
CA ASP A 192 10.85 -11.34 -5.85
C ASP A 192 9.72 -12.19 -6.45
N LYS A 193 9.32 -13.27 -5.79
CA LYS A 193 8.20 -14.11 -6.21
C LYS A 193 6.89 -13.34 -6.26
N MET A 194 6.58 -12.54 -5.23
CA MET A 194 5.36 -11.74 -5.20
C MET A 194 5.44 -10.51 -6.12
N SER A 195 6.53 -9.76 -6.06
CA SER A 195 6.69 -8.50 -6.81
C SER A 195 6.74 -8.71 -8.33
N LYS A 196 7.18 -9.88 -8.78
CA LYS A 196 7.27 -10.25 -10.20
C LYS A 196 6.11 -11.12 -10.67
N ALA A 197 5.17 -11.46 -9.80
CA ALA A 197 3.98 -12.21 -10.16
C ALA A 197 3.14 -11.43 -11.20
N VAL A 198 2.46 -12.16 -12.08
CA VAL A 198 1.68 -11.55 -13.16
C VAL A 198 0.45 -10.85 -12.56
N ASN A 199 0.32 -9.56 -12.81
CA ASN A 199 -0.86 -8.81 -12.39
C ASN A 199 -2.10 -9.30 -13.16
N PRO A 200 -3.11 -9.88 -12.49
CA PRO A 200 -4.30 -10.44 -13.13
C PRO A 200 -5.23 -9.37 -13.72
N TYR A 201 -5.09 -8.11 -13.29
CA TYR A 201 -5.96 -6.99 -13.71
C TYR A 201 -5.52 -6.35 -15.02
N GLY A 202 -4.52 -6.92 -15.68
CA GLY A 202 -4.18 -6.60 -17.05
C GLY A 202 -2.83 -5.90 -17.23
N ASP A 203 -2.45 -5.81 -18.53
CA ASP A 203 -1.17 -5.26 -18.99
C ASP A 203 -1.30 -3.89 -19.68
N GLY A 204 -2.50 -3.28 -19.66
CA GLY A 204 -2.79 -2.00 -20.32
C GLY A 204 -3.08 -2.06 -21.80
N LYS A 205 -3.15 -3.23 -22.37
CA LYS A 205 -3.36 -3.39 -23.82
C LYS A 205 -4.80 -3.76 -24.19
N ALA A 206 -5.74 -3.70 -23.25
CA ALA A 206 -7.13 -4.06 -23.48
C ALA A 206 -7.76 -3.27 -24.64
N CYS A 207 -7.59 -1.94 -24.65
CA CYS A 207 -8.12 -1.09 -25.73
C CYS A 207 -7.57 -1.50 -27.10
N ARG A 208 -6.26 -1.81 -27.18
CA ARG A 208 -5.64 -2.26 -28.41
C ARG A 208 -6.25 -3.59 -28.88
N ARG A 209 -6.38 -4.57 -27.98
CA ARG A 209 -7.02 -5.86 -28.28
C ARG A 209 -8.45 -5.70 -28.77
N ILE A 210 -9.23 -4.80 -28.17
CA ILE A 210 -10.59 -4.51 -28.60
C ILE A 210 -10.59 -3.93 -30.02
N VAL A 211 -9.73 -2.95 -30.28
CA VAL A 211 -9.61 -2.32 -31.61
C VAL A 211 -9.17 -3.34 -32.65
N ASP A 212 -8.16 -4.16 -32.34
CA ASP A 212 -7.64 -5.18 -33.24
C ASP A 212 -8.72 -6.25 -33.54
N PHE A 213 -9.54 -6.62 -32.54
CA PHE A 213 -10.66 -7.53 -32.74
C PHE A 213 -11.69 -7.00 -33.75
N PHE A 214 -12.04 -5.69 -33.66
CA PHE A 214 -13.00 -5.08 -34.60
C PHE A 214 -12.42 -4.78 -35.98
N LYS A 215 -11.10 -4.58 -36.08
CA LYS A 215 -10.44 -4.37 -37.40
C LYS A 215 -10.26 -5.68 -38.19
N ASN A 216 -10.23 -6.81 -37.51
CA ASN A 216 -10.00 -8.12 -38.12
C ASN A 216 -11.30 -8.92 -38.33
N LYS A 217 -12.46 -8.28 -38.15
CA LYS A 217 -13.78 -8.75 -38.58
C LYS A 217 -14.22 -8.07 -39.86
#